data_2b519698b42e1740f3a7e4f9e71ac6a8
#
_entry.id   2b519698b42e1740f3a7e4f9e71ac6a8
#
_cell.length_a   1.000
_cell.length_b   1.000
_cell.length_c   1.000
_cell.angle_alpha   90.00
_cell.angle_beta   90.00
_cell.angle_gamma   90.00
#
_symmetry.space_group_name_H-M   'P 1'
#
loop_
_entity.id
_entity.type
_entity.pdbx_description
1 polymer ?
#
loop_
_entity_poly.entity_id
_entity_poly.type
_entity_poly.pdbx_seq_one_letter_code
_entity_poly.pdbx_strand_id
1 'polypeptide(L)'
;MRANPKEIIRRINKGNKVASVALSLGIHRSTVYRWMKRAKTVYGSLSSLGLKRKSTRPHITHHLEFTPEQRVEIEAYRTRTGQMAEKITRKLNLPVSWRTVHRFLKEKNLVREYGYHRRPRFQDTVHMHAKNTSTVGYLQMDVKYVTPELSGLTWTCFEYAVIDIFSRYKEAVILNHLDQDGSMSALLEILPKLPFKPVFIQTDNGLEFQGRFQALCEKLHLKHHWIHKSTPNENALIERSFRTDEEEFFFRMEKAPVHYDELPEWFANWLHEYNYERLHLGINLKTPYEVVANVLSG
;
A
#
# COMPACT_ATOMS: atom_id res chain seq x y z
N MET A 1 -32.75 15.74 8.73
CA MET A 1 -32.56 16.89 9.70
C MET A 1 -32.47 16.33 11.12
N ARG A 2 -31.58 16.85 11.98
CA ARG A 2 -31.52 16.44 13.38
C ARG A 2 -32.46 17.32 14.20
N ALA A 3 -33.49 16.74 14.84
CA ALA A 3 -34.47 17.47 15.62
C ALA A 3 -33.84 18.33 16.74
N ASN A 4 -34.32 19.56 16.91
CA ASN A 4 -33.83 20.48 17.93
C ASN A 4 -34.43 20.09 19.30
N PRO A 5 -33.62 19.79 20.33
CA PRO A 5 -34.11 19.43 21.65
C PRO A 5 -35.03 20.47 22.31
N LYS A 6 -34.75 21.75 22.12
CA LYS A 6 -35.57 22.84 22.67
C LYS A 6 -36.95 22.85 22.08
N GLU A 7 -37.07 22.58 20.78
CA GLU A 7 -38.38 22.52 20.09
C GLU A 7 -39.21 21.32 20.56
N ILE A 8 -38.56 20.18 20.80
CA ILE A 8 -39.22 19.00 21.40
C ILE A 8 -39.89 19.38 22.73
N ILE A 9 -39.12 19.98 23.64
CA ILE A 9 -39.60 20.34 24.97
C ILE A 9 -40.66 21.41 24.91
N ARG A 10 -40.50 22.41 24.03
CA ARG A 10 -41.51 23.46 23.82
C ARG A 10 -42.87 22.88 23.40
N ARG A 11 -42.88 21.90 22.49
CA ARG A 11 -44.13 21.25 22.03
C ARG A 11 -44.77 20.39 23.13
N ILE A 12 -43.96 19.67 23.90
CA ILE A 12 -44.46 18.87 25.03
C ILE A 12 -45.07 19.80 26.09
N ASN A 13 -44.43 20.92 26.44
CA ASN A 13 -44.94 21.87 27.43
C ASN A 13 -46.23 22.57 26.95
N LYS A 14 -46.49 22.61 25.61
CA LYS A 14 -47.77 23.06 25.03
C LYS A 14 -48.87 21.99 25.05
N GLY A 15 -48.64 20.85 25.71
CA GLY A 15 -49.61 19.77 25.87
C GLY A 15 -49.66 18.77 24.68
N ASN A 16 -48.74 18.84 23.72
CA ASN A 16 -48.76 17.90 22.62
C ASN A 16 -48.35 16.50 23.09
N LYS A 17 -49.04 15.47 22.61
CA LYS A 17 -48.72 14.09 22.90
C LYS A 17 -47.36 13.70 22.31
N VAL A 18 -46.58 12.89 23.06
CA VAL A 18 -45.25 12.42 22.63
C VAL A 18 -45.25 11.78 21.24
N ALA A 19 -46.29 10.98 20.93
CA ALA A 19 -46.46 10.35 19.62
C ALA A 19 -46.61 11.38 18.49
N SER A 20 -47.39 12.44 18.71
CA SER A 20 -47.61 13.51 17.73
C SER A 20 -46.32 14.32 17.49
N VAL A 21 -45.59 14.64 18.56
CA VAL A 21 -44.29 15.35 18.46
C VAL A 21 -43.27 14.52 17.72
N ALA A 22 -43.18 13.20 18.02
CA ALA A 22 -42.26 12.29 17.35
C ALA A 22 -42.54 12.22 15.84
N LEU A 23 -43.83 12.02 15.48
CA LEU A 23 -44.27 11.94 14.08
C LEU A 23 -43.98 13.24 13.32
N SER A 24 -44.36 14.38 13.87
CA SER A 24 -44.21 15.70 13.22
C SER A 24 -42.73 16.11 13.02
N LEU A 25 -41.80 15.56 13.82
CA LEU A 25 -40.39 15.85 13.72
C LEU A 25 -39.58 14.72 13.03
N GLY A 26 -40.26 13.66 12.55
CA GLY A 26 -39.60 12.52 11.89
C GLY A 26 -38.60 11.78 12.79
N ILE A 27 -38.90 11.66 14.10
CA ILE A 27 -38.01 11.02 15.08
C ILE A 27 -38.73 9.91 15.85
N HIS A 28 -37.96 8.95 16.40
CA HIS A 28 -38.53 7.90 17.20
C HIS A 28 -38.99 8.43 18.59
N ARG A 29 -40.09 7.88 19.14
CA ARG A 29 -40.64 8.27 20.45
C ARG A 29 -39.61 8.20 21.57
N SER A 30 -38.71 7.22 21.56
CA SER A 30 -37.63 7.09 22.55
C SER A 30 -36.72 8.34 22.59
N THR A 31 -36.55 9.01 21.43
CA THR A 31 -35.77 10.25 21.37
C THR A 31 -36.47 11.40 22.10
N VAL A 32 -37.81 11.48 22.00
CA VAL A 32 -38.61 12.48 22.73
C VAL A 32 -38.51 12.22 24.25
N TYR A 33 -38.73 10.97 24.70
CA TYR A 33 -38.61 10.58 26.10
C TYR A 33 -37.22 10.86 26.69
N ARG A 34 -36.14 10.56 25.91
CA ARG A 34 -34.77 10.83 26.30
C ARG A 34 -34.53 12.33 26.54
N TRP A 35 -35.09 13.19 25.68
CA TRP A 35 -34.98 14.63 25.88
C TRP A 35 -35.84 15.14 27.02
N MET A 36 -37.05 14.60 27.21
CA MET A 36 -37.89 14.88 28.43
C MET A 36 -37.16 14.51 29.70
N LYS A 37 -36.54 13.31 29.79
CA LYS A 37 -35.74 12.89 30.95
C LYS A 37 -34.60 13.85 31.27
N ARG A 38 -33.97 14.41 30.22
CA ARG A 38 -32.88 15.39 30.37
C ARG A 38 -33.33 16.80 30.67
N ALA A 39 -34.55 17.13 30.31
CA ALA A 39 -35.15 18.43 30.56
C ALA A 39 -35.79 18.52 31.98
N LYS A 40 -35.99 17.39 32.67
CA LYS A 40 -36.65 17.34 33.97
C LYS A 40 -35.79 18.06 35.01
N THR A 41 -36.38 19.08 35.62
CA THR A 41 -35.78 19.83 36.72
C THR A 41 -35.97 19.08 38.04
N VAL A 42 -35.30 19.55 39.13
CA VAL A 42 -35.46 19.04 40.49
C VAL A 42 -36.94 19.09 40.96
N TYR A 43 -37.72 20.04 40.43
CA TYR A 43 -39.13 20.18 40.78
C TYR A 43 -40.07 19.43 39.79
N GLY A 44 -39.55 18.59 38.93
CA GLY A 44 -40.34 17.75 38.00
C GLY A 44 -40.86 18.44 36.74
N SER A 45 -40.70 19.74 36.64
CA SER A 45 -41.05 20.49 35.40
C SER A 45 -40.07 20.27 34.27
N LEU A 46 -40.53 20.42 32.99
CA LEU A 46 -39.65 20.33 31.84
C LEU A 46 -39.10 21.71 31.46
N SER A 47 -37.80 21.91 31.56
CA SER A 47 -37.13 23.14 31.15
C SER A 47 -36.27 22.91 29.90
N SER A 48 -36.40 23.86 28.95
CA SER A 48 -35.48 23.89 27.82
C SER A 48 -34.21 24.70 28.07
N LEU A 49 -34.11 25.36 29.22
CA LEU A 49 -32.92 26.12 29.62
C LEU A 49 -31.74 25.17 29.82
N GLY A 50 -30.62 25.44 29.22
CA GLY A 50 -29.41 24.64 29.34
C GLY A 50 -29.38 23.31 28.56
N LEU A 51 -30.41 22.96 27.79
CA LEU A 51 -30.41 21.76 26.94
C LEU A 51 -29.41 21.90 25.82
N LYS A 52 -28.18 21.50 26.06
CA LYS A 52 -27.14 21.35 25.05
C LYS A 52 -26.95 19.87 24.72
N ARG A 53 -26.62 19.55 23.47
CA ARG A 53 -26.17 18.22 23.11
C ARG A 53 -24.88 17.92 23.88
N LYS A 54 -24.86 16.82 24.61
CA LYS A 54 -23.61 16.36 25.22
C LYS A 54 -22.63 15.98 24.09
N SER A 55 -21.37 16.36 24.25
CA SER A 55 -20.30 15.91 23.38
C SER A 55 -20.25 14.38 23.43
N THR A 56 -20.12 13.75 22.27
CA THR A 56 -19.85 12.31 22.16
C THR A 56 -18.34 12.02 22.18
N ARG A 57 -17.52 13.06 22.30
CA ARG A 57 -16.07 12.90 22.42
C ARG A 57 -15.75 12.28 23.79
N PRO A 58 -14.80 11.34 23.87
CA PRO A 58 -14.30 10.85 25.14
C PRO A 58 -13.85 12.02 26.02
N HIS A 59 -14.21 11.97 27.29
CA HIS A 59 -13.78 13.01 28.26
C HIS A 59 -12.30 12.89 28.62
N ILE A 60 -11.75 11.68 28.50
CA ILE A 60 -10.35 11.39 28.70
C ILE A 60 -9.82 10.90 27.36
N THR A 61 -8.99 11.69 26.72
CA THR A 61 -8.18 11.28 25.58
C THR A 61 -6.81 10.94 26.14
N HIS A 62 -6.51 9.66 26.28
CA HIS A 62 -5.14 9.24 26.50
C HIS A 62 -4.39 9.53 25.20
N HIS A 63 -3.72 10.66 25.13
CA HIS A 63 -2.74 10.91 24.09
C HIS A 63 -1.49 10.13 24.49
N LEU A 64 -1.28 8.98 23.85
CA LEU A 64 0.04 8.37 23.86
C LEU A 64 0.97 9.38 23.16
N GLU A 65 1.78 10.07 23.92
CA GLU A 65 2.79 10.97 23.40
C GLU A 65 4.03 10.16 23.08
N PHE A 66 4.64 10.47 21.94
CA PHE A 66 5.96 9.94 21.63
C PHE A 66 7.00 10.56 22.55
N THR A 67 7.97 9.76 22.97
CA THR A 67 9.16 10.31 23.63
C THR A 67 9.92 11.22 22.66
N PRO A 68 10.75 12.13 23.13
CA PRO A 68 11.58 12.96 22.25
C PRO A 68 12.42 12.13 21.28
N GLU A 69 12.99 11.02 21.74
CA GLU A 69 13.80 10.09 20.95
C GLU A 69 12.97 9.43 19.85
N GLN A 70 11.77 8.94 20.18
CA GLN A 70 10.85 8.34 19.21
C GLN A 70 10.43 9.36 18.13
N ARG A 71 10.23 10.63 18.48
CA ARG A 71 9.90 11.68 17.52
C ARG A 71 11.02 11.86 16.49
N VAL A 72 12.26 11.96 16.98
CA VAL A 72 13.45 12.11 16.12
C VAL A 72 13.61 10.88 15.23
N GLU A 73 13.46 9.68 15.78
CA GLU A 73 13.58 8.44 15.03
C GLU A 73 12.52 8.30 13.93
N ILE A 74 11.24 8.62 14.23
CA ILE A 74 10.14 8.60 13.26
C ILE A 74 10.40 9.60 12.13
N GLU A 75 10.83 10.83 12.45
CA GLU A 75 11.14 11.88 11.47
C GLU A 75 12.31 11.46 10.57
N ALA A 76 13.41 10.99 11.17
CA ALA A 76 14.59 10.54 10.43
C ALA A 76 14.26 9.35 9.52
N TYR A 77 13.56 8.35 10.04
CA TYR A 77 13.16 7.19 9.26
C TYR A 77 12.24 7.59 8.09
N ARG A 78 11.25 8.47 8.34
CA ARG A 78 10.36 8.97 7.29
C ARG A 78 11.10 9.75 6.22
N THR A 79 12.00 10.64 6.62
CA THR A 79 12.79 11.47 5.68
C THR A 79 13.70 10.60 4.81
N ARG A 80 14.40 9.65 5.43
CA ARG A 80 15.31 8.74 4.73
C ARG A 80 14.57 7.78 3.78
N THR A 81 13.44 7.18 4.21
CA THR A 81 12.81 6.08 3.47
C THR A 81 11.53 6.48 2.74
N GLY A 82 10.88 7.60 3.11
CA GLY A 82 9.57 8.03 2.59
C GLY A 82 8.43 7.04 2.88
N GLN A 83 8.66 6.03 3.72
CA GLN A 83 7.66 4.99 3.99
C GLN A 83 6.46 5.52 4.77
N MET A 84 5.30 4.90 4.55
CA MET A 84 4.05 5.31 5.20
C MET A 84 3.99 4.92 6.68
N ALA A 85 3.12 5.60 7.43
CA ALA A 85 3.00 5.45 8.89
C ALA A 85 2.83 4.00 9.38
N GLU A 86 2.12 3.15 8.63
CA GLU A 86 1.94 1.72 8.99
C GLU A 86 3.26 0.96 9.01
N LYS A 87 4.09 1.16 7.98
CA LYS A 87 5.41 0.54 7.89
C LYS A 87 6.35 1.06 8.97
N ILE A 88 6.34 2.39 9.21
CA ILE A 88 7.13 3.03 10.27
C ILE A 88 6.75 2.45 11.64
N THR A 89 5.45 2.37 11.94
CA THR A 89 4.95 1.80 13.20
C THR A 89 5.45 0.38 13.41
N ARG A 90 5.41 -0.44 12.35
CA ARG A 90 5.86 -1.83 12.40
C ARG A 90 7.39 -1.94 12.53
N LYS A 91 8.15 -1.21 11.71
CA LYS A 91 9.63 -1.29 11.69
C LYS A 91 10.27 -0.78 12.97
N LEU A 92 9.73 0.30 13.56
CA LEU A 92 10.20 0.87 14.81
C LEU A 92 9.54 0.26 16.06
N ASN A 93 8.70 -0.77 15.87
CA ASN A 93 7.97 -1.45 16.96
C ASN A 93 7.31 -0.48 17.95
N LEU A 94 6.63 0.55 17.44
CA LEU A 94 6.05 1.60 18.26
C LEU A 94 4.82 1.09 19.00
N PRO A 95 4.65 1.42 20.32
CA PRO A 95 3.52 0.99 21.14
C PRO A 95 2.23 1.78 20.85
N VAL A 96 2.09 2.32 19.65
CA VAL A 96 0.96 3.17 19.24
C VAL A 96 0.37 2.68 17.92
N SER A 97 -0.86 3.12 17.61
CA SER A 97 -1.45 2.83 16.32
C SER A 97 -0.77 3.62 15.21
N TRP A 98 -0.75 3.07 14.00
CA TRP A 98 -0.24 3.78 12.82
C TRP A 98 -0.97 5.12 12.57
N ARG A 99 -2.24 5.24 12.98
CA ARG A 99 -3.00 6.50 12.87
C ARG A 99 -2.41 7.61 13.73
N THR A 100 -1.81 7.26 14.86
CA THR A 100 -1.10 8.20 15.75
C THR A 100 0.19 8.67 15.06
N VAL A 101 0.95 7.74 14.48
CA VAL A 101 2.15 8.07 13.69
C VAL A 101 1.79 8.95 12.49
N HIS A 102 0.73 8.61 11.74
CA HIS A 102 0.27 9.42 10.60
C HIS A 102 -0.10 10.86 10.99
N ARG A 103 -0.80 11.04 12.12
CA ARG A 103 -1.14 12.37 12.64
C ARG A 103 0.10 13.17 12.97
N PHE A 104 1.06 12.56 13.66
CA PHE A 104 2.37 13.18 13.97
C PHE A 104 3.10 13.60 12.68
N LEU A 105 3.20 12.71 11.69
CA LEU A 105 3.82 13.05 10.40
C LEU A 105 3.09 14.18 9.67
N LYS A 106 1.77 14.25 9.78
CA LYS A 106 0.97 15.34 9.21
C LYS A 106 1.24 16.68 9.91
N GLU A 107 1.33 16.68 11.23
CA GLU A 107 1.70 17.87 12.03
C GLU A 107 3.09 18.40 11.67
N LYS A 108 3.99 17.50 11.26
CA LYS A 108 5.35 17.83 10.82
C LYS A 108 5.47 18.14 9.31
N ASN A 109 4.35 18.19 8.58
CA ASN A 109 4.32 18.36 7.12
C ASN A 109 5.13 17.30 6.34
N LEU A 110 5.29 16.10 6.92
CA LEU A 110 6.01 14.98 6.31
C LEU A 110 5.08 14.01 5.54
N VAL A 111 3.79 14.33 5.44
CA VAL A 111 2.82 13.58 4.62
C VAL A 111 2.69 14.28 3.28
N ARG A 112 2.99 13.56 2.19
CA ARG A 112 2.71 14.08 0.84
C ARG A 112 1.19 14.19 0.67
N GLU A 113 0.71 15.31 0.17
CA GLU A 113 -0.67 15.44 -0.30
C GLU A 113 -0.80 14.66 -1.62
N TYR A 114 -1.21 13.40 -1.52
CA TYR A 114 -1.63 12.66 -2.71
C TYR A 114 -3.05 13.09 -3.06
N GLY A 115 -3.21 13.66 -4.23
CA GLY A 115 -4.52 13.73 -4.89
C GLY A 115 -5.01 12.30 -5.14
N TYR A 116 -5.82 11.79 -4.22
CA TYR A 116 -6.38 10.44 -4.32
C TYR A 116 -7.51 10.47 -5.35
N HIS A 117 -7.17 10.30 -6.62
CA HIS A 117 -8.16 9.97 -7.63
C HIS A 117 -8.56 8.51 -7.43
N ARG A 118 -9.71 8.28 -6.76
CA ARG A 118 -10.35 6.98 -6.77
C ARG A 118 -10.64 6.60 -8.23
N ARG A 119 -9.84 5.71 -8.79
CA ARG A 119 -10.23 5.06 -10.05
C ARG A 119 -11.50 4.26 -9.76
N PRO A 120 -12.53 4.30 -10.63
CA PRO A 120 -13.70 3.46 -10.47
C PRO A 120 -13.25 2.00 -10.38
N ARG A 121 -13.81 1.26 -9.44
CA ARG A 121 -13.59 -0.19 -9.36
C ARG A 121 -14.27 -0.81 -10.58
N PHE A 122 -13.48 -1.29 -11.52
CA PHE A 122 -14.00 -2.16 -12.56
C PHE A 122 -14.40 -3.49 -11.90
N GLN A 123 -15.55 -4.05 -12.32
CA GLN A 123 -16.00 -5.35 -11.88
C GLN A 123 -14.99 -6.43 -12.27
N ASP A 124 -14.72 -7.34 -11.33
CA ASP A 124 -13.78 -8.43 -11.47
C ASP A 124 -14.17 -9.33 -12.66
N THR A 125 -13.45 -9.22 -13.75
CA THR A 125 -13.32 -10.31 -14.71
C THR A 125 -12.30 -11.29 -14.14
N VAL A 126 -12.59 -12.58 -14.26
CA VAL A 126 -11.74 -13.67 -13.72
C VAL A 126 -10.42 -13.68 -14.50
N HIS A 127 -9.41 -13.00 -13.97
CA HIS A 127 -8.05 -13.05 -14.48
C HIS A 127 -7.18 -13.89 -13.54
N MET A 128 -6.13 -14.50 -14.08
CA MET A 128 -5.11 -15.18 -13.26
C MET A 128 -4.38 -14.14 -12.39
N HIS A 129 -5.05 -13.70 -11.33
CA HIS A 129 -4.51 -12.76 -10.37
C HIS A 129 -3.65 -13.47 -9.34
N ALA A 130 -2.74 -12.72 -8.77
CA ALA A 130 -2.00 -13.03 -7.54
C ALA A 130 -2.84 -13.66 -6.41
N LYS A 131 -4.15 -13.47 -6.42
CA LYS A 131 -5.10 -14.09 -5.48
C LYS A 131 -5.25 -15.61 -5.65
N ASN A 132 -4.82 -16.14 -6.78
CA ASN A 132 -5.02 -17.58 -7.11
C ASN A 132 -3.73 -18.40 -6.91
N THR A 133 -2.62 -17.78 -6.55
CA THR A 133 -1.38 -18.50 -6.21
C THR A 133 -1.29 -18.67 -4.71
N SER A 134 -1.10 -19.89 -4.25
CA SER A 134 -0.97 -20.25 -2.84
C SER A 134 0.48 -20.60 -2.45
N THR A 135 1.41 -20.57 -3.42
CA THR A 135 2.81 -20.93 -3.24
C THR A 135 3.70 -20.10 -4.14
N VAL A 136 5.02 -20.14 -3.88
CA VAL A 136 6.06 -19.51 -4.70
C VAL A 136 6.36 -20.27 -5.99
N GLY A 137 7.05 -19.62 -6.92
CA GLY A 137 7.48 -20.21 -8.19
C GLY A 137 6.69 -19.75 -9.42
N TYR A 138 5.77 -18.82 -9.25
CA TYR A 138 5.00 -18.19 -10.34
C TYR A 138 5.50 -16.78 -10.57
N LEU A 139 6.25 -16.58 -11.65
CA LEU A 139 6.96 -15.32 -11.93
C LEU A 139 6.20 -14.45 -12.93
N GLN A 140 6.28 -13.14 -12.75
CA GLN A 140 6.11 -12.16 -13.82
C GLN A 140 7.48 -11.61 -14.20
N MET A 141 7.77 -11.47 -15.49
CA MET A 141 8.97 -10.83 -16.01
C MET A 141 8.61 -9.71 -16.95
N ASP A 142 9.35 -8.62 -16.87
CA ASP A 142 9.17 -7.45 -17.71
C ASP A 142 10.46 -6.62 -17.77
N VAL A 143 10.52 -5.65 -18.66
CA VAL A 143 11.68 -4.77 -18.87
C VAL A 143 11.28 -3.32 -18.70
N LYS A 144 12.03 -2.61 -17.88
CA LYS A 144 11.87 -1.17 -17.68
C LYS A 144 13.00 -0.40 -18.33
N TYR A 145 12.64 0.66 -19.06
CA TYR A 145 13.58 1.66 -19.54
C TYR A 145 14.08 2.51 -18.37
N VAL A 146 15.38 2.47 -18.12
CA VAL A 146 16.05 3.32 -17.15
C VAL A 146 16.74 4.44 -17.89
N THR A 147 16.01 5.54 -18.04
CA THR A 147 16.46 6.69 -18.81
C THR A 147 17.58 7.46 -18.10
N PRO A 148 18.32 8.35 -18.84
CA PRO A 148 19.32 9.21 -18.23
C PRO A 148 18.82 10.01 -17.02
N GLU A 149 17.58 10.47 -17.06
CA GLU A 149 16.96 11.24 -15.97
C GLU A 149 16.75 10.39 -14.70
N LEU A 150 16.60 9.08 -14.85
CA LEU A 150 16.48 8.16 -13.72
C LEU A 150 17.83 7.71 -13.18
N SER A 151 18.73 7.31 -14.09
CA SER A 151 20.01 6.71 -13.71
C SER A 151 21.11 7.73 -13.43
N GLY A 152 21.02 8.92 -14.04
CA GLY A 152 22.12 9.88 -14.10
C GLY A 152 23.24 9.51 -15.08
N LEU A 153 23.11 8.38 -15.83
CA LEU A 153 23.99 8.00 -16.94
C LEU A 153 23.69 8.83 -18.18
N THR A 154 24.58 8.85 -19.13
CA THR A 154 24.40 9.58 -20.42
C THR A 154 23.60 8.79 -21.46
N TRP A 155 23.25 7.54 -21.18
CA TRP A 155 22.46 6.65 -22.08
C TRP A 155 21.40 5.90 -21.31
N THR A 156 20.40 5.39 -22.01
CA THR A 156 19.38 4.52 -21.47
C THR A 156 19.92 3.11 -21.26
N CYS A 157 19.69 2.55 -20.08
CA CYS A 157 19.86 1.13 -19.79
C CYS A 157 18.50 0.48 -19.48
N PHE A 158 18.50 -0.84 -19.27
CA PHE A 158 17.28 -1.63 -19.18
C PHE A 158 17.30 -2.49 -17.93
N GLU A 159 16.33 -2.29 -17.07
CA GLU A 159 16.10 -3.14 -15.91
C GLU A 159 15.24 -4.33 -16.33
N TYR A 160 15.85 -5.50 -16.45
CA TYR A 160 15.13 -6.77 -16.58
C TYR A 160 14.81 -7.31 -15.21
N ALA A 161 13.55 -7.46 -14.89
CA ALA A 161 13.15 -7.91 -13.56
C ALA A 161 12.17 -9.09 -13.61
N VAL A 162 12.26 -9.95 -12.61
CA VAL A 162 11.24 -10.94 -12.29
C VAL A 162 10.69 -10.68 -10.89
N ILE A 163 9.39 -10.93 -10.70
CA ILE A 163 8.76 -10.90 -9.39
C ILE A 163 7.89 -12.14 -9.20
N ASP A 164 8.03 -12.80 -8.06
CA ASP A 164 7.13 -13.88 -7.70
C ASP A 164 5.75 -13.34 -7.30
N ILE A 165 4.72 -13.90 -7.93
CA ILE A 165 3.33 -13.43 -7.77
C ILE A 165 2.84 -13.60 -6.33
N PHE A 166 3.26 -14.64 -5.62
CA PHE A 166 2.80 -14.92 -4.26
C PHE A 166 3.57 -14.13 -3.21
N SER A 167 4.89 -14.28 -3.18
CA SER A 167 5.75 -13.69 -2.15
C SER A 167 6.13 -12.24 -2.39
N ARG A 168 6.04 -11.76 -3.63
CA ARG A 168 6.61 -10.48 -4.10
C ARG A 168 8.14 -10.46 -4.09
N TYR A 169 8.79 -11.61 -3.93
CA TYR A 169 10.23 -11.70 -4.05
C TYR A 169 10.67 -11.28 -5.45
N LYS A 170 11.60 -10.36 -5.54
CA LYS A 170 12.03 -9.74 -6.78
C LYS A 170 13.52 -9.91 -7.00
N GLU A 171 13.91 -10.29 -8.21
CA GLU A 171 15.29 -10.20 -8.69
C GLU A 171 15.32 -9.44 -10.00
N ALA A 172 16.42 -8.73 -10.23
CA ALA A 172 16.59 -7.98 -11.46
C ALA A 172 18.07 -7.78 -11.82
N VAL A 173 18.30 -7.46 -13.09
CA VAL A 173 19.60 -7.07 -13.62
C VAL A 173 19.44 -5.85 -14.52
N ILE A 174 20.46 -5.00 -14.55
CA ILE A 174 20.51 -3.83 -15.44
C ILE A 174 21.45 -4.12 -16.59
N LEU A 175 20.94 -4.07 -17.82
CA LEU A 175 21.70 -4.28 -19.05
C LEU A 175 21.67 -3.04 -19.94
N ASN A 176 22.59 -2.95 -20.89
CA ASN A 176 22.72 -1.83 -21.81
C ASN A 176 22.03 -2.05 -23.17
N HIS A 177 21.33 -3.16 -23.35
CA HIS A 177 20.63 -3.51 -24.59
C HIS A 177 19.27 -4.15 -24.32
N LEU A 178 18.35 -3.97 -25.26
CA LEU A 178 16.98 -4.52 -25.22
C LEU A 178 16.75 -5.38 -26.45
N ASP A 179 16.88 -6.67 -26.27
CA ASP A 179 16.64 -7.68 -27.29
C ASP A 179 16.42 -9.08 -26.67
N GLN A 180 16.29 -10.11 -27.51
CA GLN A 180 16.10 -11.48 -27.04
C GLN A 180 17.34 -12.03 -26.29
N ASP A 181 18.55 -11.59 -26.69
CA ASP A 181 19.78 -12.03 -25.98
C ASP A 181 19.87 -11.40 -24.59
N GLY A 182 19.45 -10.14 -24.46
CA GLY A 182 19.29 -9.45 -23.17
C GLY A 182 18.31 -10.17 -22.25
N SER A 183 17.13 -10.51 -22.74
CA SER A 183 16.12 -11.24 -21.95
C SER A 183 16.60 -12.61 -21.51
N MET A 184 17.29 -13.34 -22.40
CA MET A 184 17.88 -14.66 -22.10
C MET A 184 19.00 -14.56 -21.07
N SER A 185 19.92 -13.60 -21.26
CA SER A 185 21.04 -13.37 -20.31
C SER A 185 20.51 -12.96 -18.95
N ALA A 186 19.55 -12.06 -18.89
CA ALA A 186 18.89 -11.65 -17.67
C ALA A 186 18.22 -12.82 -16.95
N LEU A 187 17.46 -13.64 -17.66
CA LEU A 187 16.80 -14.81 -17.06
C LEU A 187 17.82 -15.79 -16.48
N LEU A 188 18.89 -16.10 -17.22
CA LEU A 188 19.96 -17.02 -16.77
C LEU A 188 20.72 -16.47 -15.56
N GLU A 189 20.89 -15.16 -15.45
CA GLU A 189 21.55 -14.53 -14.29
C GLU A 189 20.62 -14.47 -13.07
N ILE A 190 19.32 -14.25 -13.27
CA ILE A 190 18.33 -14.10 -12.22
C ILE A 190 17.94 -15.44 -11.58
N LEU A 191 17.73 -16.48 -12.39
CA LEU A 191 17.22 -17.77 -11.89
C LEU A 191 18.04 -18.38 -10.72
N PRO A 192 19.39 -18.35 -10.75
CA PRO A 192 20.19 -18.88 -9.64
C PRO A 192 20.09 -18.07 -8.34
N LYS A 193 19.63 -16.82 -8.41
CA LYS A 193 19.48 -15.92 -7.26
C LYS A 193 18.15 -16.14 -6.52
N LEU A 194 17.20 -16.85 -7.16
CA LEU A 194 15.89 -17.12 -6.55
C LEU A 194 16.03 -18.16 -5.43
N PRO A 195 15.46 -17.93 -4.23
CA PRO A 195 15.50 -18.88 -3.12
C PRO A 195 14.53 -20.07 -3.28
N PHE A 196 13.85 -20.17 -4.40
CA PHE A 196 12.90 -21.24 -4.73
C PHE A 196 13.02 -21.61 -6.22
N LYS A 197 12.50 -22.79 -6.56
CA LYS A 197 12.47 -23.23 -7.96
C LYS A 197 11.24 -22.64 -8.68
N PRO A 198 11.42 -21.83 -9.74
CA PRO A 198 10.31 -21.36 -10.54
C PRO A 198 9.74 -22.47 -11.41
N VAL A 199 8.43 -22.44 -11.64
CA VAL A 199 7.70 -23.40 -12.48
C VAL A 199 6.96 -22.72 -13.63
N PHE A 200 6.75 -21.40 -13.52
CA PHE A 200 5.95 -20.63 -14.44
C PHE A 200 6.52 -19.22 -14.58
N ILE A 201 6.56 -18.69 -15.78
CA ILE A 201 6.94 -17.31 -16.07
C ILE A 201 5.94 -16.69 -17.02
N GLN A 202 5.47 -15.50 -16.67
CA GLN A 202 4.54 -14.70 -17.47
C GLN A 202 5.25 -13.44 -17.94
N THR A 203 5.11 -13.14 -19.23
CA THR A 203 5.64 -11.92 -19.84
C THR A 203 4.53 -11.22 -20.64
N ASP A 204 4.79 -9.98 -21.04
CA ASP A 204 4.01 -9.37 -22.09
C ASP A 204 4.34 -9.98 -23.47
N ASN A 205 3.79 -9.40 -24.55
CA ASN A 205 4.00 -9.86 -25.91
C ASN A 205 5.19 -9.15 -26.59
N GLY A 206 6.14 -8.60 -25.85
CA GLY A 206 7.33 -7.95 -26.36
C GLY A 206 8.16 -8.87 -27.24
N LEU A 207 8.83 -8.30 -28.24
CA LEU A 207 9.67 -9.07 -29.17
C LEU A 207 10.87 -9.72 -28.47
N GLU A 208 11.32 -9.13 -27.40
CA GLU A 208 12.39 -9.61 -26.51
C GLU A 208 12.05 -10.92 -25.80
N PHE A 209 10.76 -11.22 -25.63
CA PHE A 209 10.26 -12.45 -24.98
C PHE A 209 9.76 -13.51 -25.96
N GLN A 210 10.06 -13.37 -27.25
CA GLN A 210 9.63 -14.31 -28.28
C GLN A 210 10.77 -15.23 -28.73
N GLY A 211 10.46 -16.18 -29.57
CA GLY A 211 11.41 -17.02 -30.29
C GLY A 211 12.45 -17.69 -29.41
N ARG A 212 13.68 -17.15 -29.36
CA ARG A 212 14.80 -17.72 -28.58
C ARG A 212 14.57 -17.73 -27.09
N PHE A 213 13.90 -16.72 -26.52
CA PHE A 213 13.54 -16.67 -25.13
C PHE A 213 12.56 -17.80 -24.76
N GLN A 214 11.55 -18.04 -25.60
CA GLN A 214 10.63 -19.17 -25.40
C GLN A 214 11.37 -20.51 -25.44
N ALA A 215 12.25 -20.73 -26.42
CA ALA A 215 13.03 -21.94 -26.52
C ALA A 215 13.95 -22.16 -25.30
N LEU A 216 14.48 -21.08 -24.69
CA LEU A 216 15.21 -21.13 -23.44
C LEU A 216 14.31 -21.59 -22.29
N CYS A 217 13.12 -21.01 -22.14
CA CYS A 217 12.17 -21.41 -21.11
C CYS A 217 11.81 -22.91 -21.20
N GLU A 218 11.60 -23.42 -22.41
CA GLU A 218 11.34 -24.83 -22.65
C GLU A 218 12.53 -25.72 -22.20
N LYS A 219 13.78 -25.33 -22.52
CA LYS A 219 14.99 -26.05 -22.06
C LYS A 219 15.13 -26.05 -20.53
N LEU A 220 14.69 -24.98 -19.89
CA LEU A 220 14.73 -24.83 -18.43
C LEU A 220 13.52 -25.48 -17.74
N HIS A 221 12.62 -26.12 -18.48
CA HIS A 221 11.36 -26.67 -18.00
C HIS A 221 10.49 -25.63 -17.26
N LEU A 222 10.57 -24.37 -17.70
CA LEU A 222 9.81 -23.24 -17.19
C LEU A 222 8.63 -22.97 -18.14
N LYS A 223 7.40 -23.11 -17.64
CA LYS A 223 6.21 -22.83 -18.48
C LYS A 223 6.13 -21.34 -18.77
N HIS A 224 6.28 -20.96 -20.03
CA HIS A 224 6.14 -19.58 -20.47
C HIS A 224 4.72 -19.29 -20.90
N HIS A 225 4.19 -18.16 -20.45
CA HIS A 225 2.85 -17.66 -20.78
C HIS A 225 2.93 -16.18 -21.18
N TRP A 226 2.30 -15.83 -22.29
CA TRP A 226 2.11 -14.43 -22.66
C TRP A 226 0.78 -13.92 -22.11
N ILE A 227 0.78 -12.71 -21.56
CA ILE A 227 -0.46 -12.06 -21.16
C ILE A 227 -1.37 -11.84 -22.36
N HIS A 228 -2.68 -11.79 -22.12
CA HIS A 228 -3.63 -11.48 -23.19
C HIS A 228 -3.44 -10.06 -23.69
N LYS A 229 -3.62 -9.87 -24.99
CA LYS A 229 -3.48 -8.54 -25.61
C LYS A 229 -4.46 -7.56 -24.97
N SER A 230 -3.97 -6.38 -24.58
CA SER A 230 -4.75 -5.31 -23.94
C SER A 230 -5.27 -5.63 -22.52
N THR A 231 -4.61 -6.50 -21.79
CA THR A 231 -4.92 -6.83 -20.38
C THR A 231 -3.77 -6.43 -19.42
N PRO A 232 -3.51 -5.14 -19.21
CA PRO A 232 -2.39 -4.67 -18.38
C PRO A 232 -2.49 -5.15 -16.92
N ASN A 233 -3.69 -5.53 -16.45
CA ASN A 233 -3.86 -6.08 -15.11
C ASN A 233 -3.13 -7.40 -14.88
N GLU A 234 -2.83 -8.15 -15.93
CA GLU A 234 -2.13 -9.43 -15.83
C GLU A 234 -0.65 -9.24 -15.47
N ASN A 235 -0.03 -8.08 -15.81
CA ASN A 235 1.37 -7.75 -15.48
C ASN A 235 1.51 -6.71 -14.35
N ALA A 236 0.41 -6.39 -13.68
CA ALA A 236 0.34 -5.26 -12.75
C ALA A 236 1.29 -5.36 -11.54
N LEU A 237 1.77 -6.55 -11.18
CA LEU A 237 2.67 -6.70 -10.03
C LEU A 237 4.09 -6.26 -10.38
N ILE A 238 4.60 -6.69 -11.51
CA ILE A 238 5.93 -6.27 -11.97
C ILE A 238 5.94 -4.77 -12.30
N GLU A 239 4.90 -4.25 -13.00
CA GLU A 239 4.74 -2.81 -13.25
C GLU A 239 4.73 -1.99 -11.95
N ARG A 240 4.01 -2.48 -10.93
CA ARG A 240 4.01 -1.82 -9.62
C ARG A 240 5.36 -1.89 -8.92
N SER A 241 6.12 -2.96 -9.12
CA SER A 241 7.48 -3.07 -8.58
C SER A 241 8.43 -2.07 -9.20
N PHE A 242 8.38 -1.88 -10.53
CA PHE A 242 9.16 -0.86 -11.22
C PHE A 242 8.91 0.56 -10.69
N ARG A 243 7.64 0.87 -10.42
CA ARG A 243 7.33 2.14 -9.79
C ARG A 243 7.91 2.27 -8.38
N THR A 244 8.02 1.16 -7.64
CA THR A 244 8.67 1.15 -6.33
C THR A 244 10.17 1.44 -6.48
N ASP A 245 10.82 0.87 -7.50
CA ASP A 245 12.23 1.14 -7.78
C ASP A 245 12.46 2.61 -8.16
N GLU A 246 11.56 3.20 -8.97
CA GLU A 246 11.63 4.64 -9.24
C GLU A 246 11.55 5.47 -7.96
N GLU A 247 10.51 5.21 -7.15
CA GLU A 247 10.18 6.04 -5.98
C GLU A 247 11.15 5.85 -4.81
N GLU A 248 11.66 4.63 -4.64
CA GLU A 248 12.43 4.26 -3.44
C GLU A 248 13.92 3.99 -3.70
N PHE A 249 14.34 3.85 -4.96
CA PHE A 249 15.74 3.72 -5.35
C PHE A 249 16.17 4.87 -6.27
N PHE A 250 15.76 4.92 -7.54
CA PHE A 250 16.28 5.87 -8.52
C PHE A 250 16.12 7.33 -8.10
N PHE A 251 14.95 7.74 -7.63
CA PHE A 251 14.72 9.12 -7.16
C PHE A 251 15.43 9.46 -5.84
N ARG A 252 16.10 8.50 -5.21
CA ARG A 252 16.80 8.67 -3.94
C ARG A 252 18.28 8.47 -4.03
N MET A 253 18.80 8.17 -5.20
CA MET A 253 20.23 8.16 -5.42
C MET A 253 20.79 9.55 -5.08
N GLU A 254 21.74 9.61 -4.15
CA GLU A 254 22.34 10.88 -3.69
C GLU A 254 23.29 11.46 -4.74
N LYS A 255 23.82 10.63 -5.61
CA LYS A 255 24.73 10.99 -6.71
C LYS A 255 24.47 10.12 -7.93
N ALA A 256 24.80 10.64 -9.10
CA ALA A 256 24.84 9.85 -10.32
C ALA A 256 26.02 8.86 -10.29
N PRO A 257 25.89 7.65 -10.87
CA PRO A 257 27.01 6.72 -11.05
C PRO A 257 28.07 7.35 -11.97
N VAL A 258 29.33 7.23 -11.61
CA VAL A 258 30.46 7.70 -12.45
C VAL A 258 30.77 6.65 -13.51
N HIS A 259 30.67 5.37 -13.14
CA HIS A 259 30.85 4.23 -14.04
C HIS A 259 29.59 3.40 -14.13
N TYR A 260 29.36 2.77 -15.27
CA TYR A 260 28.18 1.94 -15.48
C TYR A 260 28.03 0.82 -14.43
N ASP A 261 29.14 0.20 -14.04
CA ASP A 261 29.15 -0.94 -13.11
C ASP A 261 28.71 -0.59 -11.67
N GLU A 262 28.76 0.70 -11.32
CA GLU A 262 28.28 1.16 -10.01
C GLU A 262 26.75 1.04 -9.89
N LEU A 263 26.01 1.29 -10.97
CA LEU A 263 24.55 1.24 -10.95
C LEU A 263 24.01 -0.18 -10.69
N PRO A 264 24.49 -1.24 -11.37
CA PRO A 264 24.12 -2.62 -11.05
C PRO A 264 24.45 -3.02 -9.60
N GLU A 265 25.60 -2.59 -9.05
CA GLU A 265 25.99 -2.86 -7.67
C GLU A 265 25.04 -2.18 -6.66
N TRP A 266 24.74 -0.90 -6.86
CA TRP A 266 23.81 -0.18 -5.99
C TRP A 266 22.40 -0.75 -6.09
N PHE A 267 22.00 -1.16 -7.28
CA PHE A 267 20.70 -1.78 -7.50
C PHE A 267 20.59 -3.17 -6.85
N ALA A 268 21.67 -3.95 -6.83
CA ALA A 268 21.71 -5.22 -6.10
C ALA A 268 21.55 -5.03 -4.59
N ASN A 269 22.16 -3.98 -4.01
CA ASN A 269 21.95 -3.61 -2.62
C ASN A 269 20.50 -3.18 -2.34
N TRP A 270 19.87 -2.45 -3.27
CA TRP A 270 18.46 -2.12 -3.20
C TRP A 270 17.56 -3.36 -3.25
N LEU A 271 17.84 -4.33 -4.14
CA LEU A 271 17.09 -5.58 -4.23
C LEU A 271 17.21 -6.39 -2.93
N HIS A 272 18.35 -6.35 -2.27
CA HIS A 272 18.49 -6.93 -0.95
C HIS A 272 17.58 -6.24 0.07
N GLU A 273 17.61 -4.91 0.15
CA GLU A 273 16.69 -4.15 1.01
C GLU A 273 15.22 -4.45 0.66
N TYR A 274 14.86 -4.50 -0.63
CA TYR A 274 13.52 -4.80 -1.11
C TYR A 274 13.02 -6.15 -0.61
N ASN A 275 13.85 -7.20 -0.69
CA ASN A 275 13.47 -8.57 -0.36
C ASN A 275 13.53 -8.89 1.13
N TYR A 276 14.49 -8.35 1.86
CA TYR A 276 14.79 -8.77 3.23
C TYR A 276 14.40 -7.75 4.29
N GLU A 277 14.25 -6.48 3.93
CA GLU A 277 13.98 -5.45 4.92
C GLU A 277 12.70 -4.66 4.68
N ARG A 278 12.34 -4.46 3.42
CA ARG A 278 11.18 -3.66 3.03
C ARG A 278 9.88 -4.39 3.34
N LEU A 279 9.00 -3.75 4.12
CA LEU A 279 7.67 -4.28 4.41
C LEU A 279 6.68 -3.97 3.27
N HIS A 280 5.91 -4.98 2.86
CA HIS A 280 4.95 -4.89 1.77
C HIS A 280 3.51 -5.00 2.26
N LEU A 281 2.67 -4.00 1.95
CA LEU A 281 1.24 -4.02 2.32
C LEU A 281 0.49 -5.19 1.68
N GLY A 282 0.84 -5.53 0.44
CA GLY A 282 0.18 -6.60 -0.32
C GLY A 282 0.38 -8.02 0.24
N ILE A 283 1.34 -8.18 1.17
CA ILE A 283 1.64 -9.42 1.88
C ILE A 283 1.61 -9.22 3.41
N ASN A 284 0.67 -8.41 3.88
CA ASN A 284 0.39 -8.19 5.30
C ASN A 284 1.58 -7.64 6.12
N LEU A 285 2.30 -6.67 5.57
CA LEU A 285 3.47 -6.06 6.20
C LEU A 285 4.59 -7.05 6.54
N LYS A 286 4.73 -8.08 5.74
CA LYS A 286 5.89 -8.96 5.74
C LYS A 286 6.92 -8.49 4.71
N THR A 287 8.15 -8.95 4.85
CA THR A 287 9.12 -8.89 3.76
C THR A 287 8.85 -10.01 2.74
N PRO A 288 9.23 -9.86 1.48
CA PRO A 288 9.14 -10.95 0.50
C PRO A 288 9.81 -12.24 0.96
N TYR A 289 11.00 -12.14 1.55
CA TYR A 289 11.74 -13.30 2.05
C TYR A 289 11.05 -14.00 3.24
N GLU A 290 10.42 -13.25 4.16
CA GLU A 290 9.61 -13.85 5.24
C GLU A 290 8.48 -14.74 4.68
N VAL A 291 7.87 -14.32 3.56
CA VAL A 291 6.82 -15.12 2.91
C VAL A 291 7.41 -16.36 2.25
N VAL A 292 8.55 -16.23 1.56
CA VAL A 292 9.27 -17.37 0.97
C VAL A 292 9.66 -18.38 2.04
N ALA A 293 10.31 -17.93 3.11
CA ALA A 293 10.78 -18.79 4.19
C ALA A 293 9.63 -19.57 4.84
N ASN A 294 8.47 -18.95 5.02
CA ASN A 294 7.28 -19.63 5.56
C ASN A 294 6.77 -20.74 4.62
N VAL A 295 6.88 -20.59 3.30
CA VAL A 295 6.47 -21.61 2.33
C VAL A 295 7.47 -22.76 2.29
N LEU A 296 8.77 -22.47 2.42
CA LEU A 296 9.83 -23.50 2.35
C LEU A 296 9.98 -24.31 3.64
N SER A 297 9.47 -23.80 4.76
CA SER A 297 9.54 -24.46 6.08
C SER A 297 8.28 -25.28 6.43
N GLY A 298 7.22 -25.20 5.66
CA GLY A 298 5.95 -25.93 5.83
C GLY A 298 5.82 -27.04 4.84
#